data_5fd51995b9d082c4118fc6f2f8556bd9
#
_entry.id   5fd51995b9d082c4118fc6f2f8556bd9
#
_cell.length_a   1.000
_cell.length_b   1.000
_cell.length_c   1.000
_cell.angle_alpha   90.00
_cell.angle_beta   90.00
_cell.angle_gamma   90.00
#
_symmetry.space_group_name_H-M   'P 1'
#
loop_
_entity.id
_entity.type
_entity.pdbx_description
1 polymer ?
#
loop_
_entity_poly.entity_id
_entity_poly.type
_entity_poly.pdbx_seq_one_letter_code
_entity_poly.pdbx_strand_id
1 'polypeptide(L)'
;MISLGIGDPDTPTPPLVVDALREHVARPDTHQYPSNRGRASFREAIATFYERRFGVALDAETEIIPALGAKEAIANINLAYTDPGDVVLASDPG
;
A
#
# COMPACT_ATOMS: atom_id res chain seq x y z
N MET A 1 -12.22 -27.17 12.20
CA MET A 1 -12.86 -26.01 12.88
C MET A 1 -12.72 -24.83 11.93
N ILE A 2 -13.81 -24.12 11.60
CA ILE A 2 -13.75 -22.89 10.78
C ILE A 2 -13.58 -21.73 11.75
N SER A 3 -12.50 -20.96 11.60
CA SER A 3 -12.24 -19.76 12.42
C SER A 3 -12.65 -18.51 11.65
N LEU A 4 -13.39 -17.63 12.32
CA LEU A 4 -13.73 -16.29 11.81
C LEU A 4 -13.04 -15.17 12.62
N GLY A 5 -12.08 -15.54 13.48
CA GLY A 5 -11.45 -14.60 14.41
C GLY A 5 -10.26 -13.80 13.82
N ILE A 6 -9.70 -14.25 12.72
CA ILE A 6 -8.55 -13.58 12.09
C ILE A 6 -8.77 -13.58 10.57
N GLY A 7 -8.67 -12.40 9.95
CA GLY A 7 -8.69 -12.22 8.50
C GLY A 7 -7.28 -12.36 7.92
N ASP A 8 -6.78 -13.60 7.83
CA ASP A 8 -5.48 -13.90 7.23
C ASP A 8 -5.66 -14.67 5.91
N PRO A 9 -4.94 -14.31 4.83
CA PRO A 9 -4.99 -15.08 3.60
C PRO A 9 -4.57 -16.53 3.83
N ASP A 10 -5.42 -17.48 3.42
CA ASP A 10 -5.20 -18.92 3.57
C ASP A 10 -4.58 -19.58 2.32
N THR A 11 -4.39 -18.80 1.27
CA THR A 11 -3.79 -19.25 0.02
C THR A 11 -2.36 -18.70 -0.14
N PRO A 12 -1.43 -19.49 -0.71
CA PRO A 12 -0.08 -19.03 -0.94
C PRO A 12 -0.04 -17.86 -1.94
N THR A 13 0.97 -17.00 -1.78
CA THR A 13 1.23 -15.91 -2.72
C THR A 13 1.43 -16.45 -4.15
N PRO A 14 0.81 -15.83 -5.17
CA PRO A 14 0.98 -16.26 -6.55
C PRO A 14 2.46 -16.34 -6.97
N PRO A 15 2.87 -17.38 -7.73
CA PRO A 15 4.27 -17.56 -8.12
C PRO A 15 4.88 -16.35 -8.81
N LEU A 16 4.14 -15.65 -9.65
CA LEU A 16 4.59 -14.43 -10.32
C LEU A 16 5.09 -13.37 -9.32
N VAL A 17 4.42 -13.19 -8.20
CA VAL A 17 4.81 -12.23 -7.16
C VAL A 17 6.06 -12.71 -6.42
N VAL A 18 6.13 -14.01 -6.13
CA VAL A 18 7.30 -14.61 -5.47
C VAL A 18 8.56 -14.49 -6.34
N ASP A 19 8.43 -14.76 -7.64
CA ASP A 19 9.54 -14.70 -8.57
C ASP A 19 10.01 -13.26 -8.79
N ALA A 20 9.11 -12.30 -8.92
CA ALA A 20 9.43 -10.88 -8.96
C ALA A 20 10.19 -10.42 -7.69
N LEU A 21 9.75 -10.87 -6.52
CA LEU A 21 10.44 -10.55 -5.26
C LEU A 21 11.86 -11.15 -5.22
N ARG A 22 12.04 -12.39 -5.65
CA ARG A 22 13.36 -13.04 -5.74
C ARG A 22 14.31 -12.29 -6.67
N GLU A 23 13.81 -11.88 -7.83
CA GLU A 23 14.61 -11.11 -8.79
C GLU A 23 15.04 -9.77 -8.18
N HIS A 24 14.10 -9.04 -7.60
CA HIS A 24 14.38 -7.71 -7.07
C HIS A 24 15.25 -7.72 -5.81
N VAL A 25 15.06 -8.66 -4.90
CA VAL A 25 15.89 -8.74 -3.68
C VAL A 25 17.35 -9.10 -3.98
N ALA A 26 17.63 -9.73 -5.11
CA ALA A 26 19.00 -10.03 -5.53
C ALA A 26 19.76 -8.82 -6.13
N ARG A 27 19.07 -7.72 -6.39
CA ARG A 27 19.65 -6.52 -7.00
C ARG A 27 20.27 -5.61 -5.93
N PRO A 28 21.56 -5.23 -6.02
CA PRO A 28 22.23 -4.39 -5.03
C PRO A 28 21.58 -3.00 -4.85
N ASP A 29 20.94 -2.45 -5.90
CA ASP A 29 20.27 -1.15 -5.87
C ASP A 29 18.98 -1.15 -5.06
N THR A 30 18.52 -2.30 -4.58
CA THR A 30 17.34 -2.43 -3.72
C THR A 30 17.66 -2.52 -2.24
N HIS A 31 18.94 -2.53 -1.85
CA HIS A 31 19.38 -2.72 -0.46
C HIS A 31 19.56 -1.41 0.33
N GLN A 32 19.22 -0.28 -0.26
CA GLN A 32 19.34 1.04 0.37
C GLN A 32 18.04 1.43 1.10
N TYR A 33 18.16 2.40 2.01
CA TYR A 33 16.97 3.01 2.61
C TYR A 33 16.04 3.57 1.54
N PRO A 34 14.73 3.35 1.66
CA PRO A 34 13.77 3.98 0.75
C PRO A 34 13.75 5.50 0.96
N SER A 35 13.45 6.25 -0.08
CA SER A 35 13.10 7.67 0.08
C SER A 35 11.78 7.82 0.83
N ASN A 36 11.57 8.94 1.50
CA ASN A 36 10.31 9.22 2.23
C ASN A 36 9.06 9.18 1.34
N ARG A 37 9.25 9.36 0.02
CA ARG A 37 8.18 9.29 -0.97
C ARG A 37 8.06 7.95 -1.68
N GLY A 38 8.89 6.96 -1.31
CA GLY A 38 9.01 5.70 -2.03
C GLY A 38 9.74 5.83 -3.37
N ARG A 39 9.99 4.72 -4.03
CA ARG A 39 10.64 4.69 -5.36
C ARG A 39 9.71 5.28 -6.43
N ALA A 40 10.26 6.10 -7.33
CA ALA A 40 9.51 6.66 -8.46
C ALA A 40 8.89 5.57 -9.33
N SER A 41 9.67 4.53 -9.67
CA SER A 41 9.18 3.39 -10.47
C SER A 41 7.99 2.66 -9.82
N PHE A 42 7.89 2.64 -8.49
CA PHE A 42 6.75 2.04 -7.79
C PHE A 42 5.51 2.94 -7.89
N ARG A 43 5.66 4.25 -7.71
CA ARG A 43 4.57 5.20 -7.87
C ARG A 43 4.04 5.23 -9.32
N GLU A 44 4.93 5.19 -10.31
CA GLU A 44 4.58 5.08 -11.73
C GLU A 44 3.80 3.80 -12.03
N ALA A 45 4.21 2.67 -11.45
CA ALA A 45 3.50 1.41 -11.59
C ALA A 45 2.10 1.47 -10.97
N ILE A 46 1.93 2.14 -9.83
CA ILE A 46 0.63 2.39 -9.21
C ILE A 46 -0.25 3.25 -10.11
N ALA A 47 0.26 4.37 -10.65
CA ALA A 47 -0.46 5.23 -11.58
C ALA A 47 -0.95 4.43 -12.80
N THR A 48 -0.06 3.66 -13.41
CA THR A 48 -0.39 2.78 -14.54
C THR A 48 -1.46 1.75 -14.20
N PHE A 49 -1.39 1.16 -13.00
CA PHE A 49 -2.40 0.21 -12.53
C PHE A 49 -3.78 0.85 -12.38
N TYR A 50 -3.84 2.04 -11.77
CA TYR A 50 -5.10 2.76 -11.59
C TYR A 50 -5.73 3.17 -12.92
N GLU A 51 -4.93 3.66 -13.85
CA GLU A 51 -5.40 4.01 -15.18
C GLU A 51 -5.99 2.79 -15.92
N ARG A 52 -5.25 1.68 -15.94
CA ARG A 52 -5.68 0.45 -16.64
C ARG A 52 -6.88 -0.22 -16.00
N ARG A 53 -6.93 -0.26 -14.66
CA ARG A 53 -7.94 -1.04 -13.93
C ARG A 53 -9.21 -0.26 -13.65
N PHE A 54 -9.09 1.05 -13.46
CA PHE A 54 -10.20 1.91 -13.00
C PHE A 54 -10.47 3.09 -13.92
N GLY A 55 -9.64 3.35 -14.93
CA GLY A 55 -9.75 4.52 -15.81
C GLY A 55 -9.43 5.83 -15.09
N VAL A 56 -8.67 5.78 -13.99
CA VAL A 56 -8.28 6.94 -13.19
C VAL A 56 -6.83 7.29 -13.48
N ALA A 57 -6.60 8.46 -14.07
CA ALA A 57 -5.26 9.00 -14.26
C ALA A 57 -4.79 9.67 -12.96
N LEU A 58 -3.62 9.28 -12.48
CA LEU A 58 -2.97 9.83 -11.28
C LEU A 58 -1.58 10.34 -11.64
N ASP A 59 -1.19 11.48 -11.09
CA ASP A 59 0.17 11.97 -11.13
C ASP A 59 1.04 11.21 -10.12
N ALA A 60 2.00 10.45 -10.61
CA ALA A 60 2.91 9.66 -9.77
C ALA A 60 3.76 10.51 -8.83
N GLU A 61 3.96 11.79 -9.11
CA GLU A 61 4.77 12.68 -8.28
C GLU A 61 3.97 13.36 -7.16
N THR A 62 2.72 13.67 -7.37
CA THR A 62 1.94 14.53 -6.45
C THR A 62 0.75 13.84 -5.82
N GLU A 63 0.25 12.73 -6.38
CA GLU A 63 -0.99 12.09 -5.96
C GLU A 63 -0.80 10.65 -5.41
N ILE A 64 0.45 10.16 -5.34
CA ILE A 64 0.74 8.81 -4.87
C ILE A 64 1.80 8.83 -3.78
N ILE A 65 1.48 8.22 -2.66
CA ILE A 65 2.42 7.91 -1.58
C ILE A 65 2.29 6.44 -1.17
N PRO A 66 3.37 5.64 -1.19
CA PRO A 66 3.37 4.28 -0.67
C PRO A 66 3.25 4.25 0.84
N ALA A 67 2.56 3.23 1.35
CA ALA A 67 2.46 2.95 2.77
C ALA A 67 2.78 1.47 3.06
N LEU A 68 3.28 1.18 4.26
CA LEU A 68 3.53 -0.18 4.74
C LEU A 68 2.24 -0.80 5.28
N GLY A 69 1.33 -1.10 4.38
CA GLY A 69 0.03 -1.65 4.70
C GLY A 69 -1.03 -0.59 5.02
N ALA A 70 -2.30 -1.02 5.01
CA ALA A 70 -3.45 -0.14 5.19
C ALA A 70 -3.51 0.53 6.57
N LYS A 71 -3.02 -0.13 7.62
CA LYS A 71 -3.05 0.44 8.99
C LYS A 71 -2.22 1.72 9.10
N GLU A 72 -1.02 1.73 8.50
CA GLU A 72 -0.18 2.93 8.44
C GLU A 72 -0.89 4.05 7.66
N ALA A 73 -1.46 3.75 6.51
CA ALA A 73 -2.18 4.73 5.70
C ALA A 73 -3.37 5.33 6.46
N ILE A 74 -4.18 4.52 7.15
CA ILE A 74 -5.30 4.97 7.96
C ILE A 74 -4.84 5.87 9.10
N ALA A 75 -3.78 5.48 9.82
CA ALA A 75 -3.23 6.30 10.89
C ALA A 75 -2.73 7.65 10.39
N ASN A 76 -1.99 7.66 9.28
CA ASN A 76 -1.44 8.88 8.70
C ASN A 76 -2.52 9.82 8.15
N ILE A 77 -3.58 9.29 7.54
CA ILE A 77 -4.72 10.10 7.08
C ILE A 77 -5.39 10.79 8.28
N ASN A 78 -5.65 10.05 9.37
CA ASN A 78 -6.24 10.67 10.56
C ASN A 78 -5.35 11.78 11.13
N LEU A 79 -4.03 11.54 11.23
CA LEU A 79 -3.09 12.56 11.70
C LEU A 79 -3.02 13.79 10.80
N ALA A 80 -3.24 13.64 9.50
CA ALA A 80 -3.14 14.72 8.54
C ALA A 80 -4.43 15.55 8.40
N TYR A 81 -5.60 14.95 8.66
CA TYR A 81 -6.89 15.56 8.32
C TYR A 81 -7.84 15.74 9.51
N THR A 82 -7.46 15.33 10.73
CA THR A 82 -8.32 15.50 11.91
C THR A 82 -7.66 16.38 12.95
N ASP A 83 -8.42 17.35 13.47
CA ASP A 83 -8.04 18.25 14.56
C ASP A 83 -8.73 17.86 15.88
N PRO A 84 -8.23 18.35 17.04
CA PRO A 84 -8.90 18.17 18.31
C PRO A 84 -10.35 18.72 18.28
N GLY A 85 -11.32 17.84 18.46
CA GLY A 85 -12.76 18.17 18.42
C GLY A 85 -13.48 17.66 17.17
N ASP A 86 -12.76 17.16 16.17
CA ASP A 86 -13.36 16.51 15.01
C ASP A 86 -13.97 15.15 15.37
N VAL A 87 -14.96 14.75 14.60
CA VAL A 87 -15.66 13.48 14.77
C VAL A 87 -15.23 12.51 13.66
N VAL A 88 -14.67 11.38 14.05
CA VAL A 88 -14.34 10.28 13.14
C VAL A 88 -15.36 9.16 13.28
N LEU A 89 -15.96 8.74 12.17
CA LEU A 89 -16.89 7.60 12.14
C LEU A 89 -16.10 6.30 11.94
N ALA A 90 -16.34 5.35 12.80
CA ALA A 90 -15.78 4.00 12.71
C ALA A 90 -16.89 2.95 12.73
N SER A 91 -16.64 1.78 12.14
CA SER A 91 -17.56 0.66 12.19
C SER A 91 -17.53 0.01 13.59
N ASP A 92 -18.69 -0.46 14.04
CA ASP A 92 -18.81 -1.28 15.25
C ASP A 92 -19.67 -2.53 14.93
N PRO A 93 -19.09 -3.73 14.97
CA PRO A 93 -17.68 -4.06 15.20
C PRO A 93 -16.76 -3.66 14.05
N GLY A 94 -15.50 -3.32 14.38
CA GLY A 94 -14.45 -2.93 13.45
C GLY A 94 -13.14 -3.68 13.65
#